data_1b4dd4738f3fe6a1bf3b7333a186c9e6
#
_entry.id   1b4dd4738f3fe6a1bf3b7333a186c9e6
#
_cell.length_a   1.000
_cell.length_b   1.000
_cell.length_c   1.000
_cell.angle_alpha   90.00
_cell.angle_beta   90.00
_cell.angle_gamma   90.00
#
_symmetry.space_group_name_H-M   'P 1'
#
loop_
_entity.id
_entity.type
_entity.pdbx_description
1 polymer ?
#
loop_
_entity_poly.entity_id
_entity_poly.type
_entity_poly.pdbx_seq_one_letter_code
_entity_poly.pdbx_strand_id
1 'polypeptide(L)'
;DVAAAMEFSDDFIAQVLRDIYRRGKAQSPTDLSPELFRAILRRFNEATAEGIGASAAHDPDEDFRQALQHSNEVFSAFKVHRMQLDMLKLLADSNGDLRPFNQWVNDVLPIASHQCGAWLRTEYDTAVLRAHQAADWQQFVREADVLPNLKWMPSTSPNPGADHQLFWNTVRPINDPFWNEHRPGDRWNCKCSLTSTDEPCTAAPMGDKHSTPQPGLDTNPGTDKATFSQSHPYFPKSCSSCGFYKPGFRDKLSSIFTNRAKDCYNCPYINGCISRMSSDGFKLEHKFKNGGKLYVHPDIDKDKADYKEMKRICLQLAKMGHKVRMTPRLHCKSEEYKQIYGSLIGTKYENKCPDFSVDGTFYE
;
A
#
# COMPACT_ATOMS: atom_id res chain seq x y z
N ASP A 1 15.23 -7.97 17.00
CA ASP A 1 15.13 -8.68 15.72
C ASP A 1 14.04 -8.07 14.82
N VAL A 2 14.43 -7.03 14.08
CA VAL A 2 13.55 -6.36 13.09
C VAL A 2 13.12 -7.32 11.97
N ALA A 3 13.93 -8.35 11.66
CA ALA A 3 13.64 -9.34 10.63
C ALA A 3 12.40 -10.20 10.96
N ALA A 4 12.26 -10.64 12.20
CA ALA A 4 11.13 -11.48 12.63
C ALA A 4 9.80 -10.70 12.71
N ALA A 5 9.86 -9.37 12.90
CA ALA A 5 8.67 -8.51 13.00
C ALA A 5 8.01 -8.21 11.64
N MET A 6 8.67 -8.54 10.51
CA MET A 6 8.17 -8.24 9.17
C MET A 6 7.40 -9.39 8.51
N GLU A 7 7.55 -10.62 8.99
CA GLU A 7 6.81 -11.76 8.49
C GLU A 7 5.39 -11.79 9.07
N PHE A 8 4.43 -12.08 8.21
CA PHE A 8 3.08 -12.37 8.69
C PHE A 8 3.06 -13.74 9.37
N SER A 9 2.30 -13.86 10.47
CA SER A 9 2.18 -15.14 11.17
C SER A 9 1.52 -16.20 10.26
N ASP A 10 1.87 -17.48 10.49
CA ASP A 10 1.25 -18.61 9.77
C ASP A 10 -0.28 -18.61 9.94
N ASP A 11 -0.79 -18.26 11.11
CA ASP A 11 -2.22 -18.14 11.37
C ASP A 11 -2.88 -17.07 10.50
N PHE A 12 -2.23 -15.92 10.34
CA PHE A 12 -2.72 -14.84 9.47
C PHE A 12 -2.73 -15.30 8.01
N ILE A 13 -1.66 -15.90 7.53
CA ILE A 13 -1.59 -16.45 6.17
C ILE A 13 -2.67 -17.51 5.96
N ALA A 14 -2.84 -18.44 6.90
CA ALA A 14 -3.88 -19.46 6.81
C ALA A 14 -5.31 -18.86 6.78
N GLN A 15 -5.56 -17.78 7.51
CA GLN A 15 -6.84 -17.08 7.49
C GLN A 15 -7.06 -16.39 6.13
N VAL A 16 -6.06 -15.69 5.60
CA VAL A 16 -6.12 -15.04 4.28
C VAL A 16 -6.37 -16.07 3.18
N LEU A 17 -5.69 -17.22 3.21
CA LEU A 17 -5.89 -18.28 2.22
C LEU A 17 -7.31 -18.86 2.29
N ARG A 18 -7.86 -19.07 3.50
CA ARG A 18 -9.27 -19.48 3.65
C ARG A 18 -10.25 -18.47 3.05
N ASP A 19 -9.99 -17.18 3.27
CA ASP A 19 -10.82 -16.10 2.72
C ASP A 19 -10.75 -16.07 1.19
N ILE A 20 -9.53 -16.11 0.61
CA ILE A 20 -9.34 -16.12 -0.85
C ILE A 20 -10.01 -17.34 -1.49
N TYR A 21 -9.84 -18.54 -0.91
CA TYR A 21 -10.48 -19.76 -1.41
C TYR A 21 -12.02 -19.67 -1.40
N ARG A 22 -12.58 -19.18 -0.30
CA ARG A 22 -14.03 -18.99 -0.15
C ARG A 22 -14.57 -17.98 -1.15
N ARG A 23 -13.87 -16.86 -1.34
CA ARG A 23 -14.23 -15.80 -2.29
C ARG A 23 -14.08 -16.24 -3.73
N GLY A 24 -13.02 -16.97 -4.05
CA GLY A 24 -12.73 -17.45 -5.39
C GLY A 24 -13.81 -18.35 -5.99
N LYS A 25 -14.66 -18.97 -5.14
CA LYS A 25 -15.83 -19.76 -5.57
C LYS A 25 -17.01 -18.90 -6.05
N ALA A 26 -17.11 -17.65 -5.62
CA ALA A 26 -18.36 -16.87 -5.72
C ALA A 26 -18.19 -15.46 -6.27
N GLN A 27 -16.97 -14.93 -6.43
CA GLN A 27 -16.75 -13.49 -6.62
C GLN A 27 -15.77 -13.15 -7.75
N SER A 28 -15.81 -11.87 -8.16
CA SER A 28 -14.92 -11.31 -9.17
C SER A 28 -13.45 -11.35 -8.71
N PRO A 29 -12.48 -11.59 -9.61
CA PRO A 29 -11.05 -11.47 -9.30
C PRO A 29 -10.62 -10.11 -8.73
N THR A 30 -11.48 -9.10 -8.83
CA THR A 30 -11.27 -7.75 -8.29
C THR A 30 -11.78 -7.58 -6.85
N ASP A 31 -12.39 -8.61 -6.27
CA ASP A 31 -12.74 -8.63 -4.86
C ASP A 31 -11.51 -9.06 -4.05
N LEU A 32 -10.70 -8.07 -3.71
CA LEU A 32 -9.48 -8.28 -2.96
C LEU A 32 -9.77 -8.65 -1.49
N SER A 33 -8.87 -9.42 -0.87
CA SER A 33 -8.87 -9.63 0.57
C SER A 33 -8.58 -8.32 1.29
N PRO A 34 -9.54 -7.72 2.03
CA PRO A 34 -9.31 -6.47 2.73
C PRO A 34 -8.26 -6.60 3.83
N GLU A 35 -8.21 -7.75 4.51
CA GLU A 35 -7.21 -8.02 5.56
C GLU A 35 -5.80 -8.00 5.01
N LEU A 36 -5.56 -8.74 3.92
CA LEU A 36 -4.26 -8.79 3.27
C LEU A 36 -3.85 -7.40 2.72
N PHE A 37 -4.81 -6.69 2.11
CA PHE A 37 -4.57 -5.33 1.63
C PHE A 37 -4.14 -4.40 2.76
N ARG A 38 -4.88 -4.37 3.88
CA ARG A 38 -4.57 -3.52 5.03
C ARG A 38 -3.23 -3.88 5.68
N ALA A 39 -2.92 -5.18 5.77
CA ALA A 39 -1.66 -5.64 6.33
C ALA A 39 -0.45 -5.21 5.47
N ILE A 40 -0.52 -5.37 4.15
CA ILE A 40 0.53 -4.94 3.22
C ILE A 40 0.64 -3.41 3.19
N LEU A 41 -0.47 -2.69 3.10
CA LEU A 41 -0.49 -1.22 3.12
C LEU A 41 0.17 -0.66 4.37
N ARG A 42 -0.10 -1.25 5.54
CA ARG A 42 0.53 -0.84 6.78
C ARG A 42 2.05 -0.93 6.69
N ARG A 43 2.61 -2.02 6.14
CA ARG A 43 4.06 -2.17 5.97
C ARG A 43 4.64 -1.07 5.09
N PHE A 44 3.99 -0.70 3.98
CA PHE A 44 4.48 0.38 3.14
C PHE A 44 4.34 1.76 3.78
N ASN A 45 3.30 1.99 4.58
CA ASN A 45 3.16 3.23 5.34
C ASN A 45 4.19 3.32 6.49
N GLU A 46 4.49 2.21 7.16
CA GLU A 46 5.59 2.10 8.13
C GLU A 46 6.95 2.40 7.45
N ALA A 47 7.21 1.81 6.27
CA ALA A 47 8.41 2.10 5.49
C ALA A 47 8.53 3.58 5.10
N THR A 48 7.41 4.19 4.69
CA THR A 48 7.37 5.63 4.36
C THR A 48 7.67 6.48 5.59
N ALA A 49 7.08 6.16 6.74
CA ALA A 49 7.33 6.88 7.99
C ALA A 49 8.78 6.72 8.47
N GLU A 50 9.32 5.49 8.38
CA GLU A 50 10.73 5.19 8.71
C GLU A 50 11.68 5.99 7.80
N GLY A 51 11.45 5.95 6.47
CA GLY A 51 12.30 6.65 5.51
C GLY A 51 12.28 8.16 5.69
N ILE A 52 11.12 8.77 5.88
CA ILE A 52 10.99 10.21 6.15
C ILE A 52 11.67 10.55 7.50
N GLY A 53 11.45 9.75 8.54
CA GLY A 53 12.03 9.99 9.86
C GLY A 53 13.56 9.80 9.90
N ALA A 54 14.15 9.04 8.98
CA ALA A 54 15.58 8.85 8.84
C ALA A 54 16.27 9.97 8.04
N SER A 55 15.50 10.78 7.28
CA SER A 55 16.05 11.93 6.55
C SER A 55 16.46 13.04 7.52
N ALA A 56 17.60 13.67 7.26
CA ALA A 56 18.02 14.89 7.95
C ALA A 56 17.25 16.13 7.47
N ALA A 57 16.47 16.01 6.41
CA ALA A 57 15.62 17.07 5.89
C ALA A 57 14.51 17.42 6.88
N HIS A 58 14.03 18.67 6.81
CA HIS A 58 12.80 19.02 7.51
C HIS A 58 11.65 18.16 7.01
N ASP A 59 10.75 17.82 7.92
CA ASP A 59 9.55 17.04 7.61
C ASP A 59 8.85 17.58 6.36
N PRO A 60 8.57 16.74 5.36
CA PRO A 60 7.73 17.09 4.23
C PRO A 60 6.37 17.60 4.71
N ASP A 61 5.74 18.44 3.92
CA ASP A 61 4.39 18.89 4.21
C ASP A 61 3.38 17.72 4.20
N GLU A 62 2.23 17.94 4.82
CA GLU A 62 1.21 16.90 4.98
C GLU A 62 0.66 16.42 3.63
N ASP A 63 0.49 17.31 2.66
CA ASP A 63 0.00 16.95 1.32
C ASP A 63 0.98 16.01 0.60
N PHE A 64 2.28 16.23 0.79
CA PHE A 64 3.31 15.35 0.24
C PHE A 64 3.28 13.97 0.89
N ARG A 65 3.13 13.92 2.23
CA ARG A 65 2.99 12.65 2.98
C ARG A 65 1.75 11.87 2.54
N GLN A 66 0.62 12.56 2.41
CA GLN A 66 -0.64 11.95 1.95
C GLN A 66 -0.54 11.41 0.53
N ALA A 67 0.18 12.10 -0.36
CA ALA A 67 0.40 11.62 -1.71
C ALA A 67 1.26 10.34 -1.74
N LEU A 68 2.31 10.25 -0.92
CA LEU A 68 3.09 9.01 -0.77
C LEU A 68 2.25 7.87 -0.20
N GLN A 69 1.43 8.13 0.83
CA GLN A 69 0.52 7.14 1.42
C GLN A 69 -0.51 6.67 0.39
N HIS A 70 -1.08 7.57 -0.40
CA HIS A 70 -1.99 7.20 -1.49
C HIS A 70 -1.29 6.34 -2.54
N SER A 71 -0.03 6.64 -2.88
CA SER A 71 0.74 5.78 -3.78
C SER A 71 0.93 4.36 -3.23
N ASN A 72 1.14 4.23 -1.91
CA ASN A 72 1.24 2.94 -1.22
C ASN A 72 -0.10 2.17 -1.25
N GLU A 73 -1.24 2.86 -1.12
CA GLU A 73 -2.56 2.25 -1.24
C GLU A 73 -2.75 1.60 -2.62
N VAL A 74 -2.45 2.35 -3.67
CA VAL A 74 -2.61 1.87 -5.06
C VAL A 74 -1.65 0.72 -5.34
N PHE A 75 -0.39 0.83 -4.92
CA PHE A 75 0.60 -0.24 -5.07
C PHE A 75 0.18 -1.51 -4.32
N SER A 76 -0.25 -1.38 -3.07
CA SER A 76 -0.72 -2.51 -2.25
C SER A 76 -1.91 -3.21 -2.89
N ALA A 77 -2.87 -2.46 -3.43
CA ALA A 77 -4.03 -3.02 -4.10
C ALA A 77 -3.64 -3.85 -5.34
N PHE A 78 -2.71 -3.35 -6.17
CA PHE A 78 -2.22 -4.11 -7.32
C PHE A 78 -1.35 -5.30 -6.92
N LYS A 79 -0.54 -5.20 -5.85
CA LYS A 79 0.22 -6.34 -5.30
C LYS A 79 -0.71 -7.45 -4.84
N VAL A 80 -1.73 -7.13 -4.03
CA VAL A 80 -2.72 -8.10 -3.56
C VAL A 80 -3.49 -8.70 -4.73
N HIS A 81 -3.92 -7.88 -5.68
CA HIS A 81 -4.63 -8.35 -6.88
C HIS A 81 -3.78 -9.36 -7.66
N ARG A 82 -2.51 -9.06 -7.88
CA ARG A 82 -1.60 -9.96 -8.60
C ARG A 82 -1.42 -11.28 -7.88
N MET A 83 -1.11 -11.22 -6.58
CA MET A 83 -0.94 -12.41 -5.75
C MET A 83 -2.22 -13.26 -5.73
N GLN A 84 -3.37 -12.63 -5.53
CA GLN A 84 -4.66 -13.30 -5.49
C GLN A 84 -5.01 -13.95 -6.83
N LEU A 85 -4.74 -13.28 -7.95
CA LEU A 85 -4.91 -13.86 -9.28
C LEU A 85 -4.05 -15.09 -9.51
N ASP A 86 -2.78 -15.05 -9.08
CA ASP A 86 -1.87 -16.19 -9.25
C ASP A 86 -2.32 -17.39 -8.40
N MET A 87 -2.86 -17.17 -7.20
CA MET A 87 -3.47 -18.21 -6.38
C MET A 87 -4.76 -18.77 -6.97
N LEU A 88 -5.64 -17.90 -7.51
CA LEU A 88 -6.92 -18.28 -8.07
C LEU A 88 -6.78 -19.09 -9.37
N LYS A 89 -5.71 -18.94 -10.13
CA LYS A 89 -5.39 -19.79 -11.28
C LYS A 89 -5.22 -21.27 -10.91
N LEU A 90 -4.83 -21.55 -9.67
CA LEU A 90 -4.65 -22.88 -9.15
C LEU A 90 -5.90 -23.45 -8.47
N LEU A 91 -7.02 -22.71 -8.49
CA LEU A 91 -8.25 -23.09 -7.79
C LEU A 91 -8.98 -24.27 -8.45
N ALA A 92 -8.89 -24.41 -9.78
CA ALA A 92 -9.43 -25.51 -10.53
C ALA A 92 -8.32 -26.51 -10.93
N ASP A 93 -8.68 -27.79 -11.05
CA ASP A 93 -7.83 -28.82 -11.61
C ASP A 93 -7.85 -28.83 -13.16
N SER A 94 -7.17 -29.81 -13.76
CA SER A 94 -7.12 -29.97 -15.22
C SER A 94 -8.48 -30.28 -15.88
N ASN A 95 -9.46 -30.74 -15.12
CA ASN A 95 -10.81 -31.05 -15.58
C ASN A 95 -11.76 -29.86 -15.38
N GLY A 96 -11.29 -28.78 -14.75
CA GLY A 96 -12.10 -27.63 -14.38
C GLY A 96 -12.85 -27.78 -13.06
N ASP A 97 -12.63 -28.86 -12.33
CA ASP A 97 -13.24 -29.11 -11.03
C ASP A 97 -12.52 -28.33 -9.93
N LEU A 98 -13.27 -27.87 -8.94
CA LEU A 98 -12.73 -27.14 -7.82
C LEU A 98 -11.86 -28.04 -6.96
N ARG A 99 -10.59 -27.68 -6.79
CA ARG A 99 -9.66 -28.39 -5.90
C ARG A 99 -10.13 -28.34 -4.44
N PRO A 100 -10.00 -29.45 -3.67
CA PRO A 100 -10.18 -29.41 -2.23
C PRO A 100 -9.24 -28.39 -1.57
N PHE A 101 -9.72 -27.72 -0.53
CA PHE A 101 -8.98 -26.63 0.14
C PHE A 101 -7.54 -27.01 0.51
N ASN A 102 -7.35 -28.18 1.13
CA ASN A 102 -6.01 -28.61 1.57
C ASN A 102 -5.04 -28.83 0.40
N GLN A 103 -5.50 -29.33 -0.74
CA GLN A 103 -4.67 -29.47 -1.93
C GLN A 103 -4.31 -28.09 -2.49
N TRP A 104 -5.31 -27.22 -2.64
CA TRP A 104 -5.09 -25.87 -3.13
C TRP A 104 -4.12 -25.09 -2.22
N VAL A 105 -4.23 -25.19 -0.89
CA VAL A 105 -3.32 -24.53 0.06
C VAL A 105 -1.88 -24.97 -0.18
N ASN A 106 -1.62 -26.26 -0.36
CA ASN A 106 -0.26 -26.76 -0.61
C ASN A 106 0.35 -26.14 -1.89
N ASP A 107 -0.47 -25.93 -2.92
CA ASP A 107 -0.01 -25.38 -4.18
C ASP A 107 0.23 -23.85 -4.12
N VAL A 108 -0.55 -23.13 -3.29
CA VAL A 108 -0.45 -21.64 -3.20
C VAL A 108 0.44 -21.15 -2.06
N LEU A 109 0.74 -21.97 -1.07
CA LEU A 109 1.58 -21.59 0.05
C LEU A 109 2.97 -21.06 -0.39
N PRO A 110 3.65 -21.64 -1.39
CA PRO A 110 4.89 -21.07 -1.92
C PRO A 110 4.71 -19.65 -2.48
N ILE A 111 3.57 -19.36 -3.14
CA ILE A 111 3.26 -18.01 -3.66
C ILE A 111 3.10 -17.04 -2.49
N ALA A 112 2.30 -17.40 -1.48
CA ALA A 112 2.09 -16.58 -0.30
C ALA A 112 3.40 -16.30 0.44
N SER A 113 4.19 -17.35 0.73
CA SER A 113 5.47 -17.23 1.44
C SER A 113 6.47 -16.35 0.70
N HIS A 114 6.54 -16.46 -0.62
CA HIS A 114 7.45 -15.65 -1.42
C HIS A 114 7.02 -14.18 -1.48
N GLN A 115 5.75 -13.91 -1.75
CA GLN A 115 5.24 -12.54 -1.91
C GLN A 115 5.01 -11.80 -0.59
N CYS A 116 4.73 -12.52 0.49
CA CYS A 116 4.57 -11.94 1.83
C CYS A 116 5.85 -12.00 2.69
N GLY A 117 6.86 -12.74 2.25
CA GLY A 117 8.17 -12.87 2.90
C GLY A 117 9.25 -12.08 2.17
N ALA A 118 10.12 -12.79 1.44
CA ALA A 118 11.34 -12.23 0.85
C ALA A 118 11.09 -11.03 -0.08
N TRP A 119 10.04 -11.08 -0.91
CA TRP A 119 9.72 -9.96 -1.80
C TRP A 119 9.17 -8.77 -1.04
N LEU A 120 8.26 -8.99 -0.07
CA LEU A 120 7.74 -7.90 0.75
C LEU A 120 8.87 -7.21 1.52
N ARG A 121 9.87 -7.98 1.98
CA ARG A 121 11.05 -7.42 2.65
C ARG A 121 11.85 -6.52 1.72
N THR A 122 12.16 -7.00 0.50
CA THR A 122 12.91 -6.20 -0.49
C THR A 122 12.14 -4.93 -0.89
N GLU A 123 10.84 -5.04 -1.08
CA GLU A 123 9.97 -3.90 -1.40
C GLU A 123 9.92 -2.90 -0.23
N TYR A 124 9.83 -3.38 1.00
CA TYR A 124 9.86 -2.55 2.20
C TYR A 124 11.17 -1.77 2.31
N ASP A 125 12.31 -2.47 2.26
CA ASP A 125 13.64 -1.83 2.37
C ASP A 125 13.84 -0.80 1.26
N THR A 126 13.33 -1.07 0.06
CA THR A 126 13.36 -0.13 -1.06
C THR A 126 12.40 1.04 -0.85
N ALA A 127 11.22 0.81 -0.25
CA ALA A 127 10.27 1.87 0.07
C ALA A 127 10.83 2.83 1.14
N VAL A 128 11.53 2.31 2.17
CA VAL A 128 12.25 3.12 3.16
C VAL A 128 13.27 4.03 2.47
N LEU A 129 14.13 3.46 1.62
CA LEU A 129 15.12 4.24 0.89
C LEU A 129 14.49 5.32 0.02
N ARG A 130 13.45 4.98 -0.74
CA ARG A 130 12.79 5.92 -1.67
C ARG A 130 12.02 7.00 -0.93
N ALA A 131 11.42 6.70 0.22
CA ALA A 131 10.78 7.71 1.07
C ALA A 131 11.81 8.67 1.69
N HIS A 132 12.97 8.17 2.12
CA HIS A 132 14.10 8.98 2.56
C HIS A 132 14.54 9.94 1.44
N GLN A 133 14.82 9.42 0.26
CA GLN A 133 15.22 10.22 -0.89
C GLN A 133 14.16 11.22 -1.34
N ALA A 134 12.88 10.89 -1.15
CA ALA A 134 11.79 11.81 -1.44
C ALA A 134 11.81 13.02 -0.50
N ALA A 135 12.05 12.81 0.80
CA ALA A 135 12.21 13.88 1.78
C ALA A 135 13.46 14.72 1.50
N ASP A 136 14.60 14.07 1.23
CA ASP A 136 15.84 14.76 0.87
C ASP A 136 15.67 15.62 -0.39
N TRP A 137 14.96 15.11 -1.42
CA TRP A 137 14.69 15.86 -2.64
C TRP A 137 13.91 17.16 -2.37
N GLN A 138 12.93 17.12 -1.47
CA GLN A 138 12.21 18.34 -1.07
C GLN A 138 13.15 19.35 -0.41
N GLN A 139 14.14 18.87 0.36
CA GLN A 139 15.16 19.73 0.95
C GLN A 139 16.09 20.31 -0.11
N PHE A 140 16.58 19.48 -1.04
CA PHE A 140 17.45 19.94 -2.13
C PHE A 140 16.80 21.04 -2.97
N VAL A 141 15.50 20.93 -3.24
CA VAL A 141 14.74 21.98 -3.96
C VAL A 141 14.72 23.29 -3.17
N ARG A 142 14.56 23.22 -1.84
CA ARG A 142 14.58 24.43 -0.98
C ARG A 142 15.95 25.11 -0.91
N GLU A 143 17.01 24.33 -1.02
CA GLU A 143 18.40 24.80 -0.91
C GLU A 143 19.03 25.16 -2.25
N ALA A 144 18.32 24.95 -3.36
CA ALA A 144 18.89 25.06 -4.73
C ALA A 144 19.49 26.44 -5.06
N ASP A 145 19.07 27.50 -4.39
CA ASP A 145 19.65 28.85 -4.57
C ASP A 145 21.10 28.95 -4.03
N VAL A 146 21.47 28.09 -3.06
CA VAL A 146 22.79 28.07 -2.43
C VAL A 146 23.59 26.84 -2.90
N LEU A 147 22.92 25.69 -3.01
CA LEU A 147 23.50 24.40 -3.41
C LEU A 147 22.78 23.90 -4.68
N PRO A 148 23.12 24.46 -5.87
CA PRO A 148 22.34 24.25 -7.10
C PRO A 148 22.51 22.88 -7.72
N ASN A 149 23.50 22.09 -7.28
CA ASN A 149 23.85 20.82 -7.86
C ASN A 149 23.59 19.67 -6.88
N LEU A 150 23.39 18.48 -7.43
CA LEU A 150 23.36 17.23 -6.68
C LEU A 150 24.58 16.39 -7.04
N LYS A 151 25.14 15.71 -6.05
CA LYS A 151 26.24 14.76 -6.18
C LYS A 151 25.78 13.36 -5.84
N TRP A 152 26.08 12.40 -6.71
CA TRP A 152 25.83 10.99 -6.46
C TRP A 152 26.85 10.44 -5.46
N MET A 153 26.37 10.02 -4.31
CA MET A 153 27.22 9.45 -3.26
C MET A 153 27.37 7.93 -3.46
N PRO A 154 28.57 7.39 -3.25
CA PRO A 154 28.82 5.96 -3.32
C PRO A 154 27.91 5.14 -2.41
N SER A 155 27.69 3.88 -2.80
CA SER A 155 26.93 2.94 -1.99
C SER A 155 27.61 2.64 -0.67
N THR A 156 26.83 2.60 0.41
CA THR A 156 27.29 2.12 1.74
C THR A 156 27.25 0.59 1.87
N SER A 157 26.83 -0.12 0.81
CA SER A 157 26.84 -1.59 0.79
C SER A 157 28.29 -2.13 0.78
N PRO A 158 28.59 -3.20 1.53
CA PRO A 158 29.88 -3.88 1.42
C PRO A 158 30.07 -4.54 0.04
N ASN A 159 28.99 -4.83 -0.67
CA ASN A 159 28.99 -5.41 -2.02
C ASN A 159 28.11 -4.57 -2.94
N PRO A 160 28.58 -3.38 -3.39
CA PRO A 160 27.77 -2.51 -4.25
C PRO A 160 27.60 -3.08 -5.65
N GLY A 161 26.44 -2.86 -6.25
CA GLY A 161 26.19 -3.20 -7.64
C GLY A 161 27.11 -2.43 -8.58
N ALA A 162 27.71 -3.13 -9.55
CA ALA A 162 28.63 -2.52 -10.50
C ALA A 162 27.93 -1.51 -11.44
N ASP A 163 26.66 -1.69 -11.68
CA ASP A 163 25.80 -0.87 -12.52
C ASP A 163 25.62 0.57 -12.04
N HIS A 164 25.76 0.83 -10.72
CA HIS A 164 25.72 2.17 -10.15
C HIS A 164 27.09 2.81 -9.95
N GLN A 165 28.17 2.03 -9.95
CA GLN A 165 29.51 2.56 -9.66
C GLN A 165 29.95 3.60 -10.69
N LEU A 166 29.51 3.48 -11.94
CA LEU A 166 29.84 4.44 -13.00
C LEU A 166 29.28 5.85 -12.74
N PHE A 167 28.23 5.97 -11.94
CA PHE A 167 27.58 7.25 -11.60
C PHE A 167 28.16 7.91 -10.35
N TRP A 168 28.97 7.20 -9.55
CA TRP A 168 29.50 7.76 -8.31
C TRP A 168 30.31 9.02 -8.53
N ASN A 169 30.09 9.99 -7.65
CA ASN A 169 30.70 11.33 -7.72
C ASN A 169 30.27 12.16 -8.93
N THR A 170 29.26 11.74 -9.69
CA THR A 170 28.66 12.59 -10.72
C THR A 170 27.97 13.78 -10.04
N VAL A 171 28.28 14.99 -10.51
CA VAL A 171 27.69 16.25 -10.05
C VAL A 171 26.91 16.87 -11.21
N ARG A 172 25.60 17.09 -11.02
CA ARG A 172 24.73 17.69 -12.03
C ARG A 172 23.74 18.67 -11.36
N PRO A 173 23.26 19.69 -12.10
CA PRO A 173 22.21 20.56 -11.59
C PRO A 173 21.00 19.77 -11.13
N ILE A 174 20.30 20.24 -10.09
CA ILE A 174 19.11 19.57 -9.55
C ILE A 174 18.02 19.36 -10.61
N ASN A 175 17.90 20.25 -11.58
CA ASN A 175 16.93 20.18 -12.67
C ASN A 175 17.46 19.47 -13.94
N ASP A 176 18.65 18.84 -13.88
CA ASP A 176 19.22 18.12 -15.01
C ASP A 176 18.37 16.87 -15.34
N PRO A 177 18.03 16.64 -16.63
CA PRO A 177 17.32 15.43 -17.07
C PRO A 177 18.00 14.11 -16.67
N PHE A 178 19.32 14.14 -16.43
CA PHE A 178 20.07 13.00 -15.91
C PHE A 178 19.40 12.34 -14.71
N TRP A 179 18.85 13.14 -13.78
CA TRP A 179 18.18 12.64 -12.58
C TRP A 179 16.83 11.96 -12.84
N ASN A 180 16.26 12.14 -14.03
CA ASN A 180 15.06 11.42 -14.45
C ASN A 180 15.40 10.02 -15.00
N GLU A 181 16.61 9.88 -15.57
CA GLU A 181 17.06 8.63 -16.20
C GLU A 181 17.88 7.77 -15.23
N HIS A 182 18.68 8.42 -14.38
CA HIS A 182 19.59 7.75 -13.45
C HIS A 182 19.57 8.43 -12.09
N ARG A 183 19.35 7.65 -11.04
CA ARG A 183 19.46 8.13 -9.66
C ARG A 183 19.58 6.99 -8.67
N PRO A 184 20.08 7.25 -7.45
CA PRO A 184 19.96 6.32 -6.34
C PRO A 184 18.52 5.85 -6.15
N GLY A 185 18.31 4.58 -5.82
CA GLY A 185 16.98 4.00 -5.60
C GLY A 185 16.24 3.58 -6.87
N ASP A 186 16.88 3.59 -8.06
CA ASP A 186 16.34 3.03 -9.29
C ASP A 186 16.65 1.53 -9.47
N ARG A 187 17.26 0.92 -8.46
CA ARG A 187 17.54 -0.52 -8.31
C ARG A 187 17.02 -1.05 -6.98
N TRP A 188 16.56 -2.28 -7.00
CA TRP A 188 16.24 -3.00 -5.77
C TRP A 188 17.49 -3.16 -4.89
N ASN A 189 17.33 -2.95 -3.59
CA ASN A 189 18.42 -3.00 -2.60
C ASN A 189 19.56 -1.99 -2.81
N CYS A 190 19.35 -0.92 -3.55
CA CYS A 190 20.32 0.17 -3.68
C CYS A 190 20.64 0.77 -2.31
N LYS A 191 21.91 1.17 -2.09
CA LYS A 191 22.39 1.87 -0.88
C LYS A 191 23.18 3.14 -1.24
N CYS A 192 22.97 3.66 -2.45
CA CYS A 192 23.49 4.97 -2.85
C CYS A 192 22.58 6.08 -2.34
N SER A 193 23.10 7.30 -2.26
CA SER A 193 22.35 8.50 -1.91
C SER A 193 22.74 9.68 -2.80
N LEU A 194 22.02 10.79 -2.64
CA LEU A 194 22.38 12.09 -3.20
C LEU A 194 22.74 13.04 -2.06
N THR A 195 23.52 14.07 -2.38
CA THR A 195 23.72 15.23 -1.52
C THR A 195 23.69 16.50 -2.36
N SER A 196 23.15 17.58 -1.85
CA SER A 196 23.25 18.91 -2.47
C SER A 196 24.68 19.45 -2.34
N THR A 197 25.14 20.21 -3.33
CA THR A 197 26.51 20.73 -3.39
C THR A 197 26.60 21.97 -4.28
N ASP A 198 27.63 22.78 -4.04
CA ASP A 198 28.09 23.87 -4.92
C ASP A 198 29.28 23.45 -5.79
N GLU A 199 29.73 22.18 -5.69
CA GLU A 199 30.82 21.67 -6.54
C GLU A 199 30.52 21.86 -8.03
N PRO A 200 31.54 22.09 -8.86
CA PRO A 200 31.38 22.20 -10.30
C PRO A 200 30.79 20.92 -10.90
N CYS A 201 29.91 21.11 -11.91
CA CYS A 201 29.33 19.97 -12.63
C CYS A 201 30.38 19.11 -13.32
N THR A 202 30.22 17.81 -13.27
CA THR A 202 31.00 16.83 -14.01
C THR A 202 30.34 16.51 -15.35
N ALA A 203 31.04 15.79 -16.25
CA ALA A 203 30.40 15.18 -17.40
C ALA A 203 29.40 14.11 -16.93
N ALA A 204 28.23 14.02 -17.57
CA ALA A 204 27.30 12.94 -17.30
C ALA A 204 27.87 11.63 -17.87
N PRO A 205 28.01 10.57 -17.06
CA PRO A 205 28.40 9.26 -17.58
C PRO A 205 27.35 8.75 -18.57
N MET A 206 27.78 8.14 -19.65
CA MET A 206 26.89 7.44 -20.56
C MET A 206 26.52 6.10 -19.93
N GLY A 207 25.25 5.94 -19.57
CA GLY A 207 24.69 4.66 -19.15
C GLY A 207 24.63 3.64 -20.29
N ASP A 208 24.52 2.38 -19.92
CA ASP A 208 24.28 1.27 -20.86
C ASP A 208 22.93 0.59 -20.55
N LYS A 209 22.62 -0.49 -21.24
CA LYS A 209 21.39 -1.27 -21.01
C LYS A 209 21.28 -1.84 -19.58
N HIS A 210 22.38 -1.95 -18.85
CA HIS A 210 22.40 -2.46 -17.47
C HIS A 210 22.19 -1.35 -16.44
N SER A 211 22.37 -0.10 -16.85
CA SER A 211 22.19 1.08 -16.00
C SER A 211 20.81 1.73 -16.10
N THR A 212 19.90 1.19 -16.95
CA THR A 212 18.51 1.67 -17.00
C THR A 212 17.73 1.31 -15.72
N PRO A 213 16.84 2.16 -15.23
CA PRO A 213 16.03 1.88 -14.02
C PRO A 213 15.29 0.55 -14.11
N GLN A 214 15.23 -0.16 -12.98
CA GLN A 214 14.44 -1.40 -12.91
C GLN A 214 12.94 -1.09 -12.91
N PRO A 215 12.09 -1.96 -13.50
CA PRO A 215 10.66 -1.76 -13.53
C PRO A 215 10.08 -1.49 -12.12
N GLY A 216 9.29 -0.45 -11.99
CA GLY A 216 8.74 0.01 -10.73
C GLY A 216 9.57 1.08 -10.01
N LEU A 217 10.79 1.35 -10.45
CA LEU A 217 11.74 2.27 -9.81
C LEU A 217 12.20 3.42 -10.72
N ASP A 218 11.58 3.56 -11.88
CA ASP A 218 11.88 4.52 -12.94
C ASP A 218 11.28 5.91 -12.75
N THR A 219 10.80 6.22 -11.55
CA THR A 219 10.25 7.54 -11.16
C THR A 219 11.08 8.18 -10.05
N ASN A 220 11.07 9.51 -9.96
CA ASN A 220 11.62 10.23 -8.82
C ASN A 220 10.55 10.43 -7.74
N PRO A 221 10.63 9.74 -6.59
CA PRO A 221 9.59 9.85 -5.56
C PRO A 221 9.47 11.26 -4.97
N GLY A 222 10.52 12.09 -5.08
CA GLY A 222 10.51 13.48 -4.61
C GLY A 222 9.72 14.42 -5.51
N THR A 223 9.61 14.11 -6.82
CA THR A 223 8.81 14.90 -7.77
C THR A 223 7.46 14.25 -8.05
N ASP A 224 7.46 12.92 -8.24
CA ASP A 224 6.27 12.18 -8.67
C ASP A 224 5.36 11.79 -7.51
N LYS A 225 5.82 12.00 -6.27
CA LYS A 225 5.08 11.71 -5.03
C LYS A 225 4.57 10.26 -4.97
N ALA A 226 5.35 9.34 -5.53
CA ALA A 226 5.02 7.92 -5.60
C ALA A 226 6.22 7.06 -5.24
N THR A 227 6.03 6.16 -4.27
CA THR A 227 7.06 5.23 -3.81
C THR A 227 7.52 4.30 -4.93
N PHE A 228 6.59 3.77 -5.72
CA PHE A 228 6.85 2.90 -6.86
C PHE A 228 6.18 3.44 -8.11
N SER A 229 6.72 3.17 -9.28
CA SER A 229 6.11 3.60 -10.54
C SER A 229 5.11 2.58 -11.09
N GLN A 230 4.31 3.03 -12.05
CA GLN A 230 3.32 2.20 -12.73
C GLN A 230 3.95 1.22 -13.75
N SER A 231 5.27 1.23 -13.93
CA SER A 231 6.01 0.23 -14.72
C SER A 231 6.22 -1.07 -13.95
N HIS A 232 5.99 -1.07 -12.63
CA HIS A 232 6.13 -2.25 -11.78
C HIS A 232 5.23 -3.40 -12.29
N PRO A 233 5.72 -4.66 -12.28
CA PRO A 233 4.99 -5.82 -12.82
C PRO A 233 3.63 -6.11 -12.19
N TYR A 234 3.32 -5.53 -11.02
CA TYR A 234 1.97 -5.65 -10.42
C TYR A 234 0.93 -4.81 -11.15
N PHE A 235 1.34 -3.70 -11.74
CA PHE A 235 0.43 -2.84 -12.48
C PHE A 235 0.06 -3.45 -13.84
N PRO A 236 -1.14 -3.18 -14.35
CA PRO A 236 -1.53 -3.62 -15.69
C PRO A 236 -0.68 -2.93 -16.75
N LYS A 237 -0.45 -3.59 -17.87
CA LYS A 237 0.26 -2.97 -19.01
C LYS A 237 -0.54 -1.81 -19.62
N SER A 238 -1.85 -1.91 -19.62
CA SER A 238 -2.78 -0.89 -20.15
C SER A 238 -4.10 -0.92 -19.38
N CYS A 239 -4.94 0.11 -19.55
CA CYS A 239 -6.28 0.11 -18.97
C CYS A 239 -7.14 -1.05 -19.51
N SER A 240 -6.98 -1.44 -20.78
CA SER A 240 -7.72 -2.56 -21.38
C SER A 240 -7.38 -3.92 -20.77
N SER A 241 -6.17 -4.08 -20.23
CA SER A 241 -5.73 -5.30 -19.51
C SER A 241 -5.95 -5.24 -18.00
N CYS A 242 -6.53 -4.14 -17.48
CA CYS A 242 -6.75 -3.94 -16.05
C CYS A 242 -8.06 -4.60 -15.59
N GLY A 243 -7.96 -5.52 -14.62
CA GLY A 243 -9.14 -6.17 -14.04
C GLY A 243 -10.11 -5.20 -13.35
N PHE A 244 -9.62 -4.07 -12.84
CA PHE A 244 -10.44 -3.06 -12.18
C PHE A 244 -11.17 -2.13 -13.18
N TYR A 245 -10.69 -2.04 -14.42
CA TYR A 245 -11.27 -1.14 -15.41
C TYR A 245 -12.61 -1.70 -15.93
N LYS A 246 -13.71 -1.11 -15.48
CA LYS A 246 -15.08 -1.46 -15.90
C LYS A 246 -15.77 -0.21 -16.45
N PRO A 247 -15.41 0.24 -17.67
CA PRO A 247 -15.97 1.46 -18.24
C PRO A 247 -17.46 1.31 -18.49
N GLY A 248 -18.23 2.33 -18.09
CA GLY A 248 -19.62 2.48 -18.48
C GLY A 248 -19.76 2.74 -19.99
N PHE A 249 -21.00 2.76 -20.50
CA PHE A 249 -21.26 2.98 -21.94
C PHE A 249 -20.70 4.32 -22.45
N ARG A 250 -20.81 5.39 -21.63
CA ARG A 250 -20.23 6.72 -21.94
C ARG A 250 -18.71 6.70 -22.00
N ASP A 251 -18.07 6.00 -21.05
CA ASP A 251 -16.61 5.89 -21.00
C ASP A 251 -16.08 5.05 -22.18
N LYS A 252 -16.83 4.04 -22.62
CA LYS A 252 -16.53 3.26 -23.83
C LYS A 252 -16.58 4.12 -25.09
N LEU A 253 -17.58 4.97 -25.21
CA LEU A 253 -17.68 5.91 -26.34
C LEU A 253 -16.56 6.94 -26.32
N SER A 254 -16.24 7.51 -25.17
CA SER A 254 -15.15 8.48 -25.07
C SER A 254 -13.77 7.84 -25.31
N SER A 255 -13.58 6.58 -24.89
CA SER A 255 -12.31 5.86 -25.08
C SER A 255 -12.02 5.49 -26.56
N ILE A 256 -13.04 5.48 -27.42
CA ILE A 256 -12.88 5.31 -28.87
C ILE A 256 -12.22 6.57 -29.49
N PHE A 257 -12.48 7.72 -28.89
CA PHE A 257 -11.98 9.02 -29.39
C PHE A 257 -10.77 9.58 -28.62
N THR A 258 -10.51 9.08 -27.41
CA THR A 258 -9.39 9.51 -26.58
C THR A 258 -8.60 8.30 -26.12
N ASN A 259 -7.35 8.21 -26.58
CA ASN A 259 -6.40 7.23 -26.06
C ASN A 259 -6.07 7.66 -24.61
N ARG A 260 -6.84 7.18 -23.63
CA ARG A 260 -6.65 7.52 -22.23
C ARG A 260 -5.27 7.02 -21.80
N ALA A 261 -4.39 7.96 -21.45
CA ALA A 261 -3.10 7.62 -20.83
C ALA A 261 -3.34 6.80 -19.56
N LYS A 262 -2.53 5.79 -19.34
CA LYS A 262 -2.56 5.00 -18.12
C LYS A 262 -2.15 5.87 -16.94
N ASP A 263 -3.05 6.06 -16.00
CA ASP A 263 -2.81 6.72 -14.73
C ASP A 263 -3.54 5.96 -13.63
N CYS A 264 -2.83 5.02 -13.00
CA CYS A 264 -3.41 4.15 -11.99
C CYS A 264 -3.58 4.87 -10.64
N TYR A 265 -2.75 5.88 -10.35
CA TYR A 265 -2.83 6.61 -9.09
C TYR A 265 -4.08 7.49 -9.00
N ASN A 266 -4.49 8.09 -10.11
CA ASN A 266 -5.72 8.88 -10.20
C ASN A 266 -6.90 8.13 -10.82
N CYS A 267 -6.83 6.79 -10.87
CA CYS A 267 -7.87 5.97 -11.48
C CYS A 267 -9.07 5.77 -10.55
N PRO A 268 -10.30 6.24 -10.94
CA PRO A 268 -11.47 6.13 -10.06
C PRO A 268 -11.89 4.69 -9.78
N TYR A 269 -11.55 3.75 -10.64
CA TYR A 269 -11.94 2.34 -10.48
C TYR A 269 -11.13 1.67 -9.36
N ILE A 270 -9.80 1.83 -9.35
CA ILE A 270 -8.96 1.29 -8.28
C ILE A 270 -9.17 2.06 -6.98
N ASN A 271 -9.29 3.39 -7.03
CA ASN A 271 -9.53 4.22 -5.87
C ASN A 271 -10.88 3.91 -5.21
N GLY A 272 -11.92 3.61 -6.00
CA GLY A 272 -13.19 3.10 -5.49
C GLY A 272 -13.09 1.71 -4.85
N CYS A 273 -12.19 0.84 -5.32
CA CYS A 273 -11.89 -0.43 -4.67
C CYS A 273 -11.14 -0.20 -3.34
N ILE A 274 -10.10 0.63 -3.36
CA ILE A 274 -9.31 0.99 -2.17
C ILE A 274 -10.20 1.59 -1.09
N SER A 275 -11.07 2.54 -1.42
CA SER A 275 -11.99 3.17 -0.46
C SER A 275 -12.89 2.16 0.25
N ARG A 276 -13.28 1.06 -0.40
CA ARG A 276 -14.06 -0.01 0.23
C ARG A 276 -13.21 -0.88 1.17
N MET A 277 -11.91 -1.03 0.90
CA MET A 277 -11.00 -1.85 1.70
C MET A 277 -10.35 -1.06 2.83
N SER A 278 -10.06 0.22 2.59
CA SER A 278 -9.47 1.14 3.59
C SER A 278 -10.51 1.62 4.60
N SER A 279 -11.83 1.52 4.27
CA SER A 279 -12.82 1.65 5.31
C SER A 279 -12.53 0.58 6.35
N ASP A 280 -12.55 0.95 7.61
CA ASP A 280 -12.38 0.08 8.77
C ASP A 280 -13.48 -1.00 8.88
N GLY A 281 -14.00 -1.45 7.72
CA GLY A 281 -15.09 -2.41 7.57
C GLY A 281 -16.48 -1.83 7.84
N PHE A 282 -16.57 -0.71 8.55
CA PHE A 282 -17.84 -0.14 8.95
C PHE A 282 -18.63 0.44 7.79
N LYS A 283 -19.87 -0.01 7.60
CA LYS A 283 -20.81 0.53 6.62
C LYS A 283 -21.69 1.58 7.28
N LEU A 284 -21.83 2.75 6.66
CA LEU A 284 -22.79 3.75 7.08
C LEU A 284 -24.21 3.20 6.86
N GLU A 285 -24.95 2.98 7.94
CA GLU A 285 -26.34 2.50 7.89
C GLU A 285 -27.33 3.64 8.01
N HIS A 286 -27.05 4.64 8.86
CA HIS A 286 -27.91 5.81 9.02
C HIS A 286 -27.09 7.09 9.13
N LYS A 287 -27.62 8.17 8.51
CA LYS A 287 -27.09 9.55 8.62
C LYS A 287 -28.25 10.48 8.99
N PHE A 288 -28.09 11.23 10.04
CA PHE A 288 -29.10 12.18 10.54
C PHE A 288 -28.75 13.63 10.14
N LYS A 289 -29.78 14.49 10.06
CA LYS A 289 -29.62 15.89 9.64
C LYS A 289 -28.72 16.72 10.59
N ASN A 290 -28.65 16.34 11.87
CA ASN A 290 -27.82 16.96 12.90
C ASN A 290 -26.35 16.49 12.88
N GLY A 291 -25.93 15.72 11.84
CA GLY A 291 -24.56 15.23 11.68
C GLY A 291 -24.31 13.84 12.30
N GLY A 292 -25.22 13.33 13.11
CA GLY A 292 -25.07 12.01 13.71
C GLY A 292 -25.09 10.88 12.69
N LYS A 293 -24.33 9.81 12.97
CA LYS A 293 -24.11 8.71 12.02
C LYS A 293 -24.07 7.38 12.78
N LEU A 294 -24.72 6.36 12.23
CA LEU A 294 -24.59 4.98 12.67
C LEU A 294 -23.84 4.18 11.60
N TYR A 295 -22.73 3.58 12.01
CA TYR A 295 -21.96 2.64 11.22
C TYR A 295 -22.08 1.24 11.83
N VAL A 296 -22.18 0.23 10.97
CA VAL A 296 -22.29 -1.17 11.38
C VAL A 296 -21.22 -1.98 10.65
N HIS A 297 -20.46 -2.77 11.40
CA HIS A 297 -19.49 -3.69 10.82
C HIS A 297 -20.21 -4.87 10.17
N PRO A 298 -19.82 -5.34 8.96
CA PRO A 298 -20.49 -6.45 8.29
C PRO A 298 -20.41 -7.77 9.05
N ASP A 299 -19.33 -7.99 9.80
CA ASP A 299 -19.06 -9.23 10.55
C ASP A 299 -19.65 -9.19 11.97
N ILE A 300 -20.54 -8.23 12.25
CA ILE A 300 -21.26 -8.23 13.52
C ILE A 300 -22.21 -9.43 13.60
N ASP A 301 -22.22 -10.11 14.74
CA ASP A 301 -23.14 -11.22 14.99
C ASP A 301 -24.57 -10.69 15.19
N LYS A 302 -25.38 -10.83 14.12
CA LYS A 302 -26.79 -10.39 14.12
C LYS A 302 -27.73 -11.35 14.83
N ASP A 303 -27.26 -12.57 15.12
CA ASP A 303 -28.03 -13.62 15.78
C ASP A 303 -27.82 -13.57 17.31
N LYS A 304 -26.92 -12.70 17.78
CA LYS A 304 -26.74 -12.43 19.23
C LYS A 304 -28.04 -11.95 19.84
N ALA A 305 -28.41 -12.50 20.99
CA ALA A 305 -29.73 -12.27 21.63
C ALA A 305 -30.01 -10.78 21.90
N ASP A 306 -28.99 -10.00 22.20
CA ASP A 306 -29.05 -8.56 22.51
C ASP A 306 -28.84 -7.64 21.30
N TYR A 307 -28.57 -8.19 20.12
CA TYR A 307 -28.27 -7.39 18.91
C TYR A 307 -29.35 -6.33 18.62
N LYS A 308 -30.62 -6.71 18.70
CA LYS A 308 -31.75 -5.78 18.39
C LYS A 308 -31.79 -4.61 19.36
N GLU A 309 -31.58 -4.87 20.63
CA GLU A 309 -31.59 -3.85 21.68
C GLU A 309 -30.35 -2.95 21.57
N MET A 310 -29.18 -3.53 21.41
CA MET A 310 -27.94 -2.81 21.16
C MET A 310 -28.07 -1.88 19.95
N LYS A 311 -28.61 -2.39 18.83
CA LYS A 311 -28.84 -1.59 17.63
C LYS A 311 -29.82 -0.43 17.88
N ARG A 312 -30.86 -0.65 18.68
CA ARG A 312 -31.82 0.38 19.07
C ARG A 312 -31.13 1.50 19.85
N ILE A 313 -30.28 1.16 20.81
CA ILE A 313 -29.48 2.12 21.60
C ILE A 313 -28.54 2.91 20.69
N CYS A 314 -27.78 2.21 19.87
CA CYS A 314 -26.83 2.84 18.92
C CYS A 314 -27.54 3.82 17.96
N LEU A 315 -28.76 3.46 17.50
CA LEU A 315 -29.55 4.33 16.63
C LEU A 315 -30.04 5.59 17.38
N GLN A 316 -30.44 5.46 18.67
CA GLN A 316 -30.80 6.63 19.46
C GLN A 316 -29.64 7.58 19.70
N LEU A 317 -28.45 7.06 20.02
CA LEU A 317 -27.25 7.87 20.21
C LEU A 317 -26.87 8.58 18.90
N ALA A 318 -26.99 7.90 17.77
CA ALA A 318 -26.76 8.54 16.48
C ALA A 318 -27.80 9.64 16.17
N LYS A 319 -29.10 9.45 16.54
CA LYS A 319 -30.11 10.51 16.45
C LYS A 319 -29.81 11.74 17.31
N MET A 320 -29.07 11.56 18.40
CA MET A 320 -28.62 12.66 19.26
C MET A 320 -27.42 13.44 18.68
N GLY A 321 -26.88 13.02 17.55
CA GLY A 321 -25.79 13.72 16.86
C GLY A 321 -24.43 13.02 16.94
N HIS A 322 -24.35 11.89 17.64
CA HIS A 322 -23.10 11.16 17.83
C HIS A 322 -22.68 10.33 16.61
N LYS A 323 -21.36 10.11 16.47
CA LYS A 323 -20.80 9.13 15.57
C LYS A 323 -20.71 7.78 16.28
N VAL A 324 -21.61 6.88 15.96
CA VAL A 324 -21.71 5.55 16.61
C VAL A 324 -21.25 4.46 15.65
N ARG A 325 -20.47 3.51 16.17
CA ARG A 325 -19.99 2.34 15.44
C ARG A 325 -20.35 1.06 16.20
N MET A 326 -21.11 0.17 15.59
CA MET A 326 -21.37 -1.17 16.12
C MET A 326 -20.23 -2.10 15.70
N THR A 327 -19.51 -2.65 16.65
CA THR A 327 -18.21 -3.31 16.47
C THR A 327 -18.33 -4.83 16.43
N PRO A 328 -17.48 -5.53 15.63
CA PRO A 328 -17.52 -6.99 15.50
C PRO A 328 -16.77 -7.68 16.64
N ARG A 329 -17.02 -8.98 16.84
CA ARG A 329 -16.13 -9.82 17.63
C ARG A 329 -14.97 -10.31 16.76
N LEU A 330 -13.75 -9.99 17.17
CA LEU A 330 -12.54 -10.33 16.45
C LEU A 330 -11.57 -11.10 17.33
N HIS A 331 -10.72 -11.92 16.70
CA HIS A 331 -9.63 -12.56 17.41
C HIS A 331 -8.56 -11.52 17.77
N CYS A 332 -8.14 -11.46 19.04
CA CYS A 332 -7.23 -10.43 19.56
C CYS A 332 -5.87 -10.33 18.85
N LYS A 333 -5.42 -11.40 18.17
CA LYS A 333 -4.20 -11.42 17.37
C LYS A 333 -4.42 -11.03 15.89
N SER A 334 -5.68 -10.78 15.47
CA SER A 334 -5.95 -10.38 14.09
C SER A 334 -5.51 -8.92 13.85
N GLU A 335 -5.13 -8.63 12.62
CA GLU A 335 -4.78 -7.26 12.22
C GLU A 335 -5.99 -6.33 12.28
N GLU A 336 -7.18 -6.85 12.02
CA GLU A 336 -8.44 -6.12 12.12
C GLU A 336 -8.77 -5.75 13.57
N TYR A 337 -8.45 -6.64 14.54
CA TYR A 337 -8.53 -6.31 15.95
C TYR A 337 -7.64 -5.11 16.30
N LYS A 338 -6.38 -5.11 15.87
CA LYS A 338 -5.46 -4.00 16.09
C LYS A 338 -5.96 -2.70 15.47
N GLN A 339 -6.57 -2.77 14.31
CA GLN A 339 -7.12 -1.61 13.62
C GLN A 339 -8.34 -1.01 14.32
N ILE A 340 -9.27 -1.85 14.78
CA ILE A 340 -10.51 -1.40 15.42
C ILE A 340 -10.29 -1.09 16.90
N TYR A 341 -9.58 -1.98 17.60
CA TYR A 341 -9.40 -1.97 19.06
C TYR A 341 -7.98 -1.59 19.50
N GLY A 342 -7.14 -1.05 18.60
CA GLY A 342 -5.74 -0.73 18.90
C GLY A 342 -5.53 0.17 20.12
N SER A 343 -6.48 1.07 20.40
CA SER A 343 -6.46 1.92 21.59
C SER A 343 -6.67 1.16 22.92
N LEU A 344 -7.10 -0.11 22.87
CA LEU A 344 -7.25 -0.97 24.05
C LEU A 344 -5.98 -1.77 24.36
N ILE A 345 -5.04 -1.88 23.40
CA ILE A 345 -3.79 -2.62 23.56
C ILE A 345 -2.94 -1.94 24.63
N GLY A 346 -2.37 -2.71 25.54
CA GLY A 346 -1.63 -2.19 26.70
C GLY A 346 -2.48 -1.63 27.82
N THR A 347 -3.81 -1.73 27.73
CA THR A 347 -4.75 -1.35 28.80
C THR A 347 -5.32 -2.58 29.51
N LYS A 348 -6.04 -2.38 30.61
CA LYS A 348 -6.80 -3.46 31.28
C LYS A 348 -7.91 -4.07 30.43
N TYR A 349 -8.23 -3.46 29.30
CA TYR A 349 -9.24 -3.91 28.33
C TYR A 349 -8.62 -4.59 27.10
N GLU A 350 -7.34 -4.85 27.11
CA GLU A 350 -6.68 -5.63 26.06
C GLU A 350 -7.37 -6.99 25.87
N ASN A 351 -7.49 -7.41 24.62
CA ASN A 351 -8.20 -8.62 24.20
C ASN A 351 -9.74 -8.59 24.34
N LYS A 352 -10.32 -7.45 24.73
CA LYS A 352 -11.78 -7.25 24.71
C LYS A 352 -12.26 -6.80 23.34
N CYS A 353 -13.51 -7.17 23.02
CA CYS A 353 -14.24 -6.69 21.85
C CYS A 353 -15.52 -6.00 22.31
N PRO A 354 -15.46 -4.73 22.72
CA PRO A 354 -16.64 -3.97 23.10
C PRO A 354 -17.71 -3.98 21.99
N ASP A 355 -18.97 -3.89 22.36
CA ASP A 355 -20.10 -4.05 21.43
C ASP A 355 -20.27 -2.85 20.48
N PHE A 356 -19.91 -1.63 20.93
CA PHE A 356 -19.97 -0.43 20.10
C PHE A 356 -19.04 0.67 20.61
N SER A 357 -18.82 1.69 19.78
CA SER A 357 -18.17 2.93 20.20
C SER A 357 -19.01 4.16 19.86
N VAL A 358 -18.90 5.19 20.71
CA VAL A 358 -19.52 6.51 20.53
C VAL A 358 -18.42 7.56 20.54
N ASP A 359 -18.28 8.29 19.45
CA ASP A 359 -17.25 9.33 19.26
C ASP A 359 -15.83 8.84 19.61
N GLY A 360 -15.55 7.55 19.34
CA GLY A 360 -14.26 6.90 19.57
C GLY A 360 -14.10 6.23 20.95
N THR A 361 -15.02 6.42 21.88
CA THR A 361 -15.04 5.73 23.18
C THR A 361 -15.81 4.41 23.08
N PHE A 362 -15.24 3.32 23.58
CA PHE A 362 -15.83 1.98 23.53
C PHE A 362 -16.74 1.69 24.74
N TYR A 363 -17.79 0.92 24.47
CA TYR A 363 -18.82 0.50 25.44
C TYR A 363 -19.17 -0.98 25.24
N GLU A 364 -19.47 -1.67 26.36
CA GLU A 364 -20.05 -3.02 26.44
C GLU A 364 -21.52 -2.95 26.79
#